data_4e9aa25d5f075fd26268ca97ecfa1398
#
_entry.id   4e9aa25d5f075fd26268ca97ecfa1398
#
_cell.length_a   1.000
_cell.length_b   1.000
_cell.length_c   1.000
_cell.angle_alpha   90.00
_cell.angle_beta   90.00
_cell.angle_gamma   90.00
#
_symmetry.space_group_name_H-M   'P 1'
#
loop_
_entity.id
_entity.type
_entity.pdbx_description
1 polymer ?
#
loop_
_entity_poly.entity_id
_entity_poly.type
_entity_poly.pdbx_seq_one_letter_code
_entity_poly.pdbx_strand_id
1 'polypeptide(L)'
;MNYIVYDLEATCWETEWEARGKRREIIEIGGVLVNERGEIKSRFESFVQPVAHPMLSDFCQQLTTISQVDVNQADTFPEVIEDFQDWIGLHDGEEYLLCSWGFFDRSALVKDCKYHKLDEQWAKQHINLKDQYPRIKNIGRAVGLNKALKMEGFEFEGTMHRGIDDAINLTKIFRRYLNLWRY
;
A
#
# COMPACT_ATOMS: atom_id res chain seq x y z
N MET A 1 5.98 19.12 3.39
CA MET A 1 5.03 18.00 3.38
C MET A 1 5.47 16.94 2.38
N ASN A 2 5.66 15.72 2.83
CA ASN A 2 5.95 14.54 1.99
C ASN A 2 4.66 13.72 1.81
N TYR A 3 4.36 13.32 0.58
CA TYR A 3 3.25 12.41 0.29
C TYR A 3 3.80 11.01 0.04
N ILE A 4 3.28 10.06 0.77
CA ILE A 4 3.68 8.66 0.69
C ILE A 4 2.57 7.91 -0.04
N VAL A 5 2.71 7.77 -1.34
CA VAL A 5 1.77 7.00 -2.16
C VAL A 5 2.17 5.54 -2.05
N TYR A 6 1.32 4.71 -1.44
CA TYR A 6 1.69 3.34 -1.10
C TYR A 6 0.56 2.35 -1.39
N ASP A 7 0.96 1.12 -1.53
CA ASP A 7 0.09 -0.05 -1.68
C ASP A 7 0.70 -1.25 -0.96
N LEU A 8 -0.14 -2.15 -0.45
CA LEU A 8 0.26 -3.29 0.35
C LEU A 8 -0.31 -4.58 -0.23
N GLU A 9 0.52 -5.62 -0.27
CA GLU A 9 0.03 -6.97 -0.46
C GLU A 9 -0.05 -7.70 0.88
N ALA A 10 -1.03 -8.58 1.00
CA ALA A 10 -1.26 -9.33 2.22
C ALA A 10 -1.61 -10.79 1.94
N THR A 11 -1.34 -11.67 2.92
CA THR A 11 -1.76 -13.07 2.84
C THR A 11 -3.24 -13.15 2.49
N CYS A 12 -3.59 -13.99 1.52
CA CYS A 12 -4.95 -14.14 1.03
C CYS A 12 -5.26 -15.59 0.66
N TRP A 13 -6.55 -15.89 0.53
CA TRP A 13 -7.08 -17.22 0.23
C TRP A 13 -8.17 -17.09 -0.82
N GLU A 14 -8.38 -18.11 -1.62
CA GLU A 14 -9.32 -18.09 -2.73
C GLU A 14 -10.77 -17.92 -2.24
N THR A 15 -11.11 -18.58 -1.15
CA THR A 15 -12.47 -18.59 -0.61
C THR A 15 -12.55 -18.03 0.81
N GLU A 16 -13.71 -17.48 1.17
CA GLU A 16 -13.99 -17.06 2.55
C GLU A 16 -13.91 -18.23 3.56
N TRP A 17 -14.20 -19.45 3.11
CA TRP A 17 -14.09 -20.63 3.94
C TRP A 17 -12.64 -20.93 4.32
N GLU A 18 -11.72 -20.86 3.36
CA GLU A 18 -10.29 -21.02 3.62
C GLU A 18 -9.72 -19.88 4.48
N ALA A 19 -10.24 -18.66 4.32
CA ALA A 19 -9.86 -17.50 5.11
C ALA A 19 -10.43 -17.51 6.54
N ARG A 20 -11.41 -18.39 6.82
CA ARG A 20 -12.13 -18.40 8.10
C ARG A 20 -11.20 -18.67 9.28
N GLY A 21 -11.22 -17.75 10.25
CA GLY A 21 -10.39 -17.82 11.44
C GLY A 21 -8.92 -17.46 11.23
N LYS A 22 -8.55 -17.07 10.01
CA LYS A 22 -7.20 -16.62 9.68
C LYS A 22 -7.16 -15.08 9.64
N ARG A 23 -6.06 -14.53 10.10
CA ARG A 23 -5.78 -13.10 9.88
C ARG A 23 -5.00 -12.92 8.59
N ARG A 24 -5.23 -11.80 7.92
CA ARG A 24 -4.35 -11.34 6.85
C ARG A 24 -3.16 -10.63 7.48
N GLU A 25 -1.97 -10.90 6.96
CA GLU A 25 -0.71 -10.28 7.35
C GLU A 25 -0.09 -9.64 6.12
N ILE A 26 0.52 -8.48 6.30
CA ILE A 26 1.24 -7.80 5.22
C ILE A 26 2.41 -8.68 4.79
N ILE A 27 2.60 -8.84 3.47
CA ILE A 27 3.68 -9.60 2.84
C ILE A 27 4.52 -8.76 1.86
N GLU A 28 4.06 -7.56 1.49
CA GLU A 28 4.84 -6.59 0.73
C GLU A 28 4.38 -5.17 1.10
N ILE A 29 5.34 -4.26 1.23
CA ILE A 29 5.10 -2.82 1.33
C ILE A 29 5.76 -2.16 0.13
N GLY A 30 4.97 -1.53 -0.73
CA GLY A 30 5.42 -0.72 -1.83
C GLY A 30 5.08 0.76 -1.62
N GLY A 31 6.04 1.66 -1.80
CA GLY A 31 5.81 3.08 -1.59
C GLY A 31 6.60 3.99 -2.52
N VAL A 32 6.03 5.15 -2.81
CA VAL A 32 6.66 6.22 -3.59
C VAL A 32 6.55 7.52 -2.80
N LEU A 33 7.69 8.12 -2.46
CA LEU A 33 7.75 9.40 -1.80
C LEU A 33 7.69 10.53 -2.83
N VAL A 34 6.70 11.39 -2.70
CA VAL A 34 6.44 12.53 -3.59
C VAL A 34 6.45 13.81 -2.76
N ASN A 35 7.19 14.82 -3.19
CA ASN A 35 7.19 16.10 -2.52
C ASN A 35 5.99 16.98 -2.91
N GLU A 36 5.85 18.14 -2.26
CA GLU A 36 4.78 19.12 -2.52
C GLU A 36 4.72 19.67 -3.96
N ARG A 37 5.82 19.52 -4.73
CA ARG A 37 5.89 19.91 -6.14
C ARG A 37 5.49 18.76 -7.09
N GLY A 38 5.15 17.61 -6.55
CA GLY A 38 4.85 16.41 -7.34
C GLY A 38 6.07 15.70 -7.90
N GLU A 39 7.27 15.98 -7.37
CA GLU A 39 8.49 15.27 -7.77
C GLU A 39 8.65 13.99 -6.96
N ILE A 40 8.93 12.88 -7.63
CA ILE A 40 9.29 11.62 -6.99
C ILE A 40 10.70 11.74 -6.42
N LYS A 41 10.87 11.50 -5.13
CA LYS A 41 12.14 11.59 -4.42
C LYS A 41 12.80 10.24 -4.24
N SER A 42 12.03 9.24 -3.84
CA SER A 42 12.53 7.89 -3.60
C SER A 42 11.39 6.86 -3.70
N ARG A 43 11.75 5.59 -3.64
CA ARG A 43 10.83 4.46 -3.57
C ARG A 43 11.23 3.57 -2.43
N PHE A 44 10.26 2.89 -1.86
CA PHE A 44 10.42 1.84 -0.87
C PHE A 44 9.78 0.56 -1.39
N GLU A 45 10.48 -0.55 -1.28
CA GLU A 45 9.96 -1.87 -1.59
C GLU A 45 10.56 -2.85 -0.60
N SER A 46 9.73 -3.57 0.11
CA SER A 46 10.18 -4.65 0.98
C SER A 46 9.14 -5.74 1.06
N PHE A 47 9.58 -6.99 0.97
CA PHE A 47 8.77 -8.12 1.39
C PHE A 47 8.74 -8.20 2.91
N VAL A 48 7.71 -8.88 3.43
CA VAL A 48 7.52 -9.08 4.87
C VAL A 48 7.25 -10.55 5.13
N GLN A 49 7.97 -11.14 6.07
CA GLN A 49 7.72 -12.51 6.51
C GLN A 49 6.46 -12.58 7.37
N PRO A 50 5.39 -13.27 6.93
CA PRO A 50 4.21 -13.48 7.76
C PRO A 50 4.51 -14.48 8.90
N VAL A 51 4.01 -14.22 10.09
CA VAL A 51 4.32 -15.03 11.29
C VAL A 51 3.14 -15.86 11.81
N ALA A 52 1.91 -15.41 11.64
CA ALA A 52 0.73 -16.17 12.03
C ALA A 52 0.36 -17.24 10.99
N HIS A 53 0.56 -16.93 9.70
CA HIS A 53 0.34 -17.86 8.60
C HIS A 53 1.53 -17.83 7.64
N PRO A 54 2.67 -18.46 8.03
CA PRO A 54 3.93 -18.35 7.28
C PRO A 54 3.87 -18.95 5.88
N MET A 55 2.98 -19.91 5.64
CA MET A 55 2.80 -20.54 4.32
C MET A 55 1.77 -19.77 3.51
N LEU A 56 2.21 -19.19 2.40
CA LEU A 56 1.31 -18.55 1.44
C LEU A 56 0.44 -19.62 0.76
N SER A 57 -0.84 -19.30 0.54
CA SER A 57 -1.69 -20.14 -0.29
C SER A 57 -1.24 -20.07 -1.76
N ASP A 58 -1.54 -21.11 -2.55
CA ASP A 58 -1.28 -21.10 -3.99
C ASP A 58 -2.00 -19.92 -4.66
N PHE A 59 -3.21 -19.60 -4.21
CA PHE A 59 -3.96 -18.43 -4.67
C PHE A 59 -3.21 -17.13 -4.41
N CYS A 60 -2.66 -16.95 -3.20
CA CYS A 60 -1.90 -15.76 -2.84
C CYS A 60 -0.68 -15.59 -3.74
N GLN A 61 0.10 -16.66 -3.92
CA GLN A 61 1.29 -16.65 -4.79
C GLN A 61 0.94 -16.36 -6.26
N GLN A 62 -0.15 -16.93 -6.76
CA GLN A 62 -0.61 -16.67 -8.14
C GLN A 62 -1.12 -15.24 -8.33
N LEU A 63 -1.85 -14.70 -7.34
CA LEU A 63 -2.43 -13.36 -7.41
C LEU A 63 -1.35 -12.28 -7.35
N THR A 64 -0.46 -12.37 -6.36
CA THR A 64 0.55 -11.35 -6.07
C THR A 64 1.87 -11.56 -6.80
N THR A 65 2.08 -12.77 -7.36
CA THR A 65 3.38 -13.22 -7.89
C THR A 65 4.51 -13.27 -6.86
N ILE A 66 4.21 -13.06 -5.58
CA ILE A 66 5.16 -13.19 -4.48
C ILE A 66 5.33 -14.66 -4.15
N SER A 67 6.56 -15.15 -4.21
CA SER A 67 6.85 -16.56 -3.92
C SER A 67 7.03 -16.81 -2.42
N GLN A 68 6.90 -18.09 -2.04
CA GLN A 68 7.21 -18.51 -0.67
C GLN A 68 8.67 -18.21 -0.29
N VAL A 69 9.59 -18.26 -1.28
CA VAL A 69 11.01 -17.97 -1.04
C VAL A 69 11.22 -16.51 -0.70
N ASP A 70 10.52 -15.60 -1.38
CA ASP A 70 10.63 -14.15 -1.13
C ASP A 70 10.27 -13.82 0.31
N VAL A 71 9.12 -14.31 0.80
CA VAL A 71 8.69 -14.03 2.17
C VAL A 71 9.51 -14.79 3.24
N ASN A 72 10.06 -15.98 2.91
CA ASN A 72 10.91 -16.71 3.84
C ASN A 72 12.28 -16.05 4.07
N GLN A 73 12.74 -15.24 3.12
CA GLN A 73 14.01 -14.51 3.18
C GLN A 73 13.84 -13.09 3.69
N ALA A 74 12.61 -12.63 3.81
CA ALA A 74 12.31 -11.28 4.28
C ALA A 74 12.39 -11.17 5.80
N ASP A 75 12.59 -9.95 6.27
CA ASP A 75 12.46 -9.60 7.68
C ASP A 75 10.99 -9.63 8.12
N THR A 76 10.75 -9.70 9.42
CA THR A 76 9.41 -9.69 9.99
C THR A 76 8.80 -8.28 9.98
N PHE A 77 7.48 -8.18 10.18
CA PHE A 77 6.79 -6.89 10.14
C PHE A 77 7.39 -5.82 11.06
N PRO A 78 7.80 -6.09 12.32
CA PRO A 78 8.42 -5.08 13.17
C PRO A 78 9.67 -4.43 12.58
N GLU A 79 10.52 -5.22 11.94
CA GLU A 79 11.76 -4.74 11.33
C GLU A 79 11.47 -3.92 10.06
N VAL A 80 10.66 -4.47 9.17
CA VAL A 80 10.31 -3.79 7.91
C VAL A 80 9.54 -2.49 8.15
N ILE A 81 8.67 -2.45 9.18
CA ILE A 81 7.89 -1.24 9.45
C ILE A 81 8.75 -0.13 10.09
N GLU A 82 9.79 -0.48 10.83
CA GLU A 82 10.79 0.47 11.33
C GLU A 82 11.53 1.12 10.16
N ASP A 83 12.02 0.33 9.21
CA ASP A 83 12.66 0.83 7.99
C ASP A 83 11.72 1.73 7.16
N PHE A 84 10.44 1.35 7.07
CA PHE A 84 9.44 2.16 6.38
C PHE A 84 9.20 3.49 7.10
N GLN A 85 9.13 3.49 8.42
CA GLN A 85 8.97 4.68 9.25
C GLN A 85 10.16 5.63 9.14
N ASP A 86 11.38 5.09 9.10
CA ASP A 86 12.59 5.87 8.84
C ASP A 86 12.54 6.49 7.43
N TRP A 87 12.17 5.69 6.43
CA TRP A 87 12.10 6.15 5.06
C TRP A 87 11.09 7.29 4.84
N ILE A 88 9.96 7.29 5.56
CA ILE A 88 8.97 8.38 5.48
C ILE A 88 9.36 9.61 6.31
N GLY A 89 10.47 9.55 7.06
CA GLY A 89 10.95 10.64 7.93
C GLY A 89 10.19 10.77 9.26
N LEU A 90 9.51 9.71 9.71
CA LEU A 90 8.72 9.75 10.96
C LEU A 90 9.60 10.09 12.16
N HIS A 91 10.76 9.47 12.27
CA HIS A 91 11.67 9.65 13.39
C HIS A 91 12.44 10.98 13.32
N ASP A 92 12.56 11.56 12.14
CA ASP A 92 13.13 12.89 11.93
C ASP A 92 12.12 14.03 12.14
N GLY A 93 10.85 13.69 12.41
CA GLY A 93 9.78 14.66 12.61
C GLY A 93 9.34 15.35 11.32
N GLU A 94 9.58 14.74 10.15
CA GLU A 94 9.12 15.29 8.89
C GLU A 94 7.59 15.23 8.77
N GLU A 95 7.02 16.25 8.16
CA GLU A 95 5.59 16.24 7.83
C GLU A 95 5.33 15.30 6.66
N TYR A 96 4.52 14.28 6.86
CA TYR A 96 4.12 13.31 5.84
C TYR A 96 2.61 13.09 5.82
N LEU A 97 2.14 12.53 4.71
CA LEU A 97 0.76 12.09 4.55
C LEU A 97 0.72 10.79 3.75
N LEU A 98 0.15 9.76 4.33
CA LEU A 98 -0.05 8.47 3.68
C LEU A 98 -1.22 8.55 2.69
N CYS A 99 -1.03 8.03 1.47
CA CYS A 99 -1.99 8.10 0.39
C CYS A 99 -2.16 6.72 -0.25
N SER A 100 -3.35 6.12 -0.20
CA SER A 100 -3.61 4.82 -0.83
C SER A 100 -4.92 4.78 -1.62
N TRP A 101 -5.12 3.71 -2.41
CA TRP A 101 -6.32 3.54 -3.23
C TRP A 101 -7.42 2.77 -2.50
N GLY A 102 -7.85 3.29 -1.35
CA GLY A 102 -8.88 2.71 -0.49
C GLY A 102 -8.49 2.75 0.98
N PHE A 103 -9.22 2.03 1.81
CA PHE A 103 -8.94 1.92 3.24
C PHE A 103 -8.24 0.62 3.64
N PHE A 104 -8.06 -0.30 2.69
CA PHE A 104 -7.47 -1.60 2.98
C PHE A 104 -6.08 -1.44 3.56
N ASP A 105 -5.21 -0.69 2.88
CA ASP A 105 -3.79 -0.53 3.22
C ASP A 105 -3.62 0.06 4.61
N ARG A 106 -4.31 1.17 4.89
CA ARG A 106 -4.31 1.76 6.25
C ARG A 106 -4.82 0.78 7.30
N SER A 107 -5.89 0.04 6.99
CA SER A 107 -6.45 -0.94 7.93
C SER A 107 -5.49 -2.09 8.18
N ALA A 108 -4.75 -2.54 7.16
CA ALA A 108 -3.73 -3.57 7.29
C ALA A 108 -2.58 -3.10 8.17
N LEU A 109 -2.01 -1.92 7.91
CA LEU A 109 -0.96 -1.32 8.77
C LEU A 109 -1.38 -1.26 10.23
N VAL A 110 -2.56 -0.69 10.51
CA VAL A 110 -3.07 -0.56 11.89
C VAL A 110 -3.26 -1.92 12.56
N LYS A 111 -3.74 -2.92 11.82
CA LYS A 111 -3.96 -4.27 12.37
C LYS A 111 -2.64 -4.99 12.66
N ASP A 112 -1.65 -4.84 11.79
CA ASP A 112 -0.36 -5.49 11.97
C ASP A 112 0.46 -4.79 13.06
N CYS A 113 0.46 -3.45 13.13
CA CYS A 113 1.03 -2.74 14.27
C CYS A 113 0.43 -3.23 15.61
N LYS A 114 -0.89 -3.32 15.71
CA LYS A 114 -1.56 -3.81 16.94
C LYS A 114 -1.20 -5.26 17.28
N TYR A 115 -1.12 -6.12 16.28
CA TYR A 115 -0.75 -7.52 16.49
C TYR A 115 0.66 -7.65 17.07
N HIS A 116 1.58 -6.87 16.54
CA HIS A 116 2.98 -6.82 16.99
C HIS A 116 3.20 -5.88 18.20
N LYS A 117 2.14 -5.28 18.74
CA LYS A 117 2.19 -4.36 19.90
C LYS A 117 3.04 -3.10 19.63
N LEU A 118 3.02 -2.63 18.40
CA LEU A 118 3.65 -1.40 17.94
C LEU A 118 2.65 -0.25 17.94
N ASP A 119 3.15 1.00 18.02
CA ASP A 119 2.30 2.18 17.86
C ASP A 119 1.71 2.25 16.45
N GLU A 120 0.40 2.51 16.35
CA GLU A 120 -0.31 2.63 15.09
C GLU A 120 -0.80 4.06 14.80
N GLN A 121 -0.49 5.03 15.68
CA GLN A 121 -1.03 6.39 15.54
C GLN A 121 -0.50 7.08 14.29
N TRP A 122 0.74 6.83 13.92
CA TRP A 122 1.37 7.37 12.72
C TRP A 122 0.63 7.00 11.42
N ALA A 123 0.03 5.82 11.35
CA ALA A 123 -0.75 5.36 10.19
C ALA A 123 -2.11 6.08 10.04
N LYS A 124 -2.50 6.94 10.98
CA LYS A 124 -3.75 7.69 10.92
C LYS A 124 -3.68 8.92 10.04
N GLN A 125 -2.49 9.46 9.80
CA GLN A 125 -2.28 10.55 8.83
C GLN A 125 -2.40 10.01 7.41
N HIS A 126 -3.63 9.84 6.94
CA HIS A 126 -3.93 9.12 5.72
C HIS A 126 -5.10 9.73 4.97
N ILE A 127 -4.98 9.76 3.64
CA ILE A 127 -6.08 10.06 2.73
C ILE A 127 -6.41 8.88 1.83
N ASN A 128 -7.71 8.67 1.61
CA ASN A 128 -8.22 7.69 0.67
C ASN A 128 -8.47 8.36 -0.69
N LEU A 129 -7.58 8.12 -1.63
CA LEU A 129 -7.66 8.71 -2.97
C LEU A 129 -8.84 8.16 -3.76
N LYS A 130 -9.19 6.88 -3.56
CA LYS A 130 -10.31 6.21 -4.24
C LYS A 130 -11.67 6.86 -3.94
N ASP A 131 -11.86 7.39 -2.74
CA ASP A 131 -13.10 8.07 -2.35
C ASP A 131 -13.18 9.51 -2.88
N GLN A 132 -12.03 10.15 -3.08
CA GLN A 132 -11.97 11.50 -3.60
C GLN A 132 -12.00 11.54 -5.14
N TYR A 133 -11.43 10.55 -5.80
CA TYR A 133 -11.31 10.49 -7.26
C TYR A 133 -12.65 10.65 -8.00
N PRO A 134 -13.78 10.04 -7.58
CA PRO A 134 -15.06 10.25 -8.23
C PRO A 134 -15.53 11.71 -8.27
N ARG A 135 -15.25 12.48 -7.22
CA ARG A 135 -15.60 13.90 -7.15
C ARG A 135 -14.73 14.73 -8.10
N ILE A 136 -13.44 14.41 -8.18
CA ILE A 136 -12.50 15.08 -9.09
C ILE A 136 -12.89 14.82 -10.55
N LYS A 137 -13.29 13.59 -10.87
CA LYS A 137 -13.68 13.18 -12.24
C LYS A 137 -15.14 13.40 -12.58
N ASN A 138 -15.96 13.83 -11.63
CA ASN A 138 -17.40 13.93 -11.78
C ASN A 138 -18.05 12.63 -12.27
N ILE A 139 -17.70 11.51 -11.63
CA ILE A 139 -18.27 10.18 -11.88
C ILE A 139 -19.08 9.71 -10.67
N GLY A 140 -20.15 8.96 -10.90
CA GLY A 140 -21.12 8.62 -9.87
C GLY A 140 -20.67 7.61 -8.81
N ARG A 141 -19.52 6.91 -9.00
CA ARG A 141 -19.01 5.89 -8.06
C ARG A 141 -17.51 5.71 -8.12
N ALA A 142 -16.96 5.23 -7.03
CA ALA A 142 -15.56 4.82 -6.96
C ALA A 142 -15.24 3.65 -7.92
N VAL A 143 -14.04 3.63 -8.45
CA VAL A 143 -13.55 2.61 -9.38
C VAL A 143 -12.24 2.01 -8.87
N GLY A 144 -11.88 0.82 -9.33
CA GLY A 144 -10.56 0.22 -9.06
C GLY A 144 -9.43 0.98 -9.76
N LEU A 145 -8.20 0.84 -9.24
CA LEU A 145 -7.01 1.54 -9.73
C LEU A 145 -6.82 1.37 -11.26
N ASN A 146 -6.87 0.13 -11.74
CA ASN A 146 -6.72 -0.19 -13.17
C ASN A 146 -7.74 0.55 -14.06
N LYS A 147 -9.00 0.63 -13.59
CA LYS A 147 -10.02 1.37 -14.32
C LYS A 147 -9.76 2.87 -14.29
N ALA A 148 -9.32 3.40 -13.16
CA ALA A 148 -8.94 4.81 -13.05
C ALA A 148 -7.76 5.15 -13.99
N LEU A 149 -6.72 4.33 -14.04
CA LEU A 149 -5.58 4.48 -14.96
C LEU A 149 -6.06 4.56 -16.41
N LYS A 150 -6.89 3.60 -16.84
CA LYS A 150 -7.47 3.59 -18.21
C LYS A 150 -8.28 4.85 -18.51
N MET A 151 -9.05 5.34 -17.54
CA MET A 151 -9.82 6.60 -17.69
C MET A 151 -8.91 7.82 -17.82
N GLU A 152 -7.69 7.75 -17.26
CA GLU A 152 -6.68 8.80 -17.36
C GLU A 152 -5.77 8.64 -18.60
N GLY A 153 -5.95 7.59 -19.38
CA GLY A 153 -5.10 7.28 -20.53
C GLY A 153 -3.70 6.80 -20.14
N PHE A 154 -3.55 6.28 -18.93
CA PHE A 154 -2.32 5.64 -18.48
C PHE A 154 -2.36 4.13 -18.75
N GLU A 155 -1.24 3.61 -19.21
CA GLU A 155 -0.98 2.16 -19.19
C GLU A 155 -0.42 1.75 -17.85
N PHE A 156 -0.77 0.55 -17.40
CA PHE A 156 -0.20 -0.04 -16.19
C PHE A 156 1.24 -0.47 -16.47
N GLU A 157 2.17 -0.09 -15.62
CA GLU A 157 3.59 -0.46 -15.67
C GLU A 157 3.88 -1.50 -14.60
N GLY A 158 4.62 -2.56 -14.96
CA GLY A 158 4.97 -3.64 -14.04
C GLY A 158 3.89 -4.72 -13.93
N THR A 159 3.83 -5.36 -12.78
CA THR A 159 2.95 -6.50 -12.47
C THR A 159 1.83 -6.07 -11.53
N MET A 160 0.58 -6.30 -11.91
CA MET A 160 -0.56 -6.04 -11.02
C MET A 160 -0.49 -6.91 -9.76
N HIS A 161 -0.95 -6.37 -8.65
CA HIS A 161 -0.85 -7.01 -7.34
C HIS A 161 0.60 -7.22 -6.87
N ARG A 162 1.47 -6.30 -7.24
CA ARG A 162 2.75 -6.04 -6.61
C ARG A 162 2.68 -4.66 -5.98
N GLY A 163 2.90 -4.60 -4.67
CA GLY A 163 2.72 -3.36 -3.90
C GLY A 163 3.50 -2.18 -4.48
N ILE A 164 4.77 -2.39 -4.88
CA ILE A 164 5.56 -1.32 -5.49
C ILE A 164 5.03 -0.90 -6.86
N ASP A 165 4.60 -1.84 -7.71
CA ASP A 165 4.09 -1.53 -9.03
C ASP A 165 2.73 -0.82 -8.95
N ASP A 166 1.84 -1.26 -8.05
CA ASP A 166 0.56 -0.59 -7.80
C ASP A 166 0.78 0.82 -7.23
N ALA A 167 1.73 1.03 -6.31
CA ALA A 167 2.09 2.35 -5.79
C ALA A 167 2.66 3.29 -6.89
N ILE A 168 3.50 2.78 -7.80
CA ILE A 168 4.03 3.54 -8.95
C ILE A 168 2.88 3.98 -9.85
N ASN A 169 1.96 3.08 -10.19
CA ASN A 169 0.82 3.39 -11.03
C ASN A 169 -0.16 4.35 -10.34
N LEU A 170 -0.41 4.18 -9.06
CA LEU A 170 -1.22 5.09 -8.26
C LEU A 170 -0.60 6.50 -8.23
N THR A 171 0.72 6.59 -8.16
CA THR A 171 1.45 7.86 -8.17
C THR A 171 1.20 8.67 -9.45
N LYS A 172 0.95 8.04 -10.60
CA LYS A 172 0.57 8.74 -11.84
C LYS A 172 -0.73 9.53 -11.66
N ILE A 173 -1.74 8.90 -11.05
CA ILE A 173 -3.03 9.53 -10.75
C ILE A 173 -2.86 10.59 -9.67
N PHE A 174 -2.14 10.28 -8.60
CA PHE A 174 -1.89 11.20 -7.49
C PHE A 174 -1.29 12.52 -7.99
N ARG A 175 -0.22 12.45 -8.78
CA ARG A 175 0.48 13.62 -9.33
C ARG A 175 -0.37 14.44 -10.29
N ARG A 176 -1.19 13.77 -11.12
CA ARG A 176 -2.11 14.46 -12.06
C ARG A 176 -3.08 15.40 -11.34
N TYR A 177 -3.50 15.03 -10.14
CA TYR A 177 -4.48 15.74 -9.35
C TYR A 177 -3.93 16.31 -8.04
N LEU A 178 -2.61 16.50 -7.95
CA LEU A 178 -1.91 16.91 -6.72
C LEU A 178 -2.59 18.06 -5.98
N ASN A 179 -3.04 19.08 -6.69
CA ASN A 179 -3.67 20.26 -6.12
C ASN A 179 -5.19 20.13 -5.87
N LEU A 180 -5.77 18.97 -6.15
CA LEU A 180 -7.21 18.72 -6.01
C LEU A 180 -7.55 17.77 -4.88
N TRP A 181 -6.55 17.06 -4.34
CA TRP A 181 -6.74 16.23 -3.17
C TRP A 181 -7.02 17.11 -1.94
N ARG A 182 -7.90 16.65 -1.07
CA ARG A 182 -8.23 17.32 0.21
C ARG A 182 -7.54 16.55 1.34
N TYR A 183 -6.79 17.28 2.10
CA TYR A 183 -5.98 16.79 3.22
C TYR A 183 -6.68 17.03 4.56
#